data_1f8bb7f6b44ab712911a4b1819b99b37
#
_entry.id   1f8bb7f6b44ab712911a4b1819b99b37
#
_cell.length_a   1.000
_cell.length_b   1.000
_cell.length_c   1.000
_cell.angle_alpha   90.00
_cell.angle_beta   90.00
_cell.angle_gamma   90.00
#
_symmetry.space_group_name_H-M   'P 1'
#
loop_
_entity.id
_entity.type
_entity.pdbx_description
1 polymer ?
#
loop_
_entity_poly.entity_id
_entity_poly.type
_entity_poly.pdbx_seq_one_letter_code
_entity_poly.pdbx_strand_id
1 'polypeptide(L)'
;MDQLTRADVEPNKVREIEEIRQVCNSGVMHNVNLTKVDIWLQSFSGEIYMIDIKTVKPNIGGFQIHKRTLLEWVASELAKNPNAKVNSLIAIPYNPYEPEPYHRWTIRGMLDIRNELLVAEELWNFIGGDGAYLDLLDCFEEAGIELRPEIDEYFARFENNSSLKSS
;
A
#
# COMPACT_ATOMS: atom_id res chain seq x y z
N MET A 1 -14.44 -13.64 -4.18
CA MET A 1 -13.57 -13.82 -3.01
C MET A 1 -13.17 -15.28 -2.82
N ASP A 2 -14.11 -16.22 -2.77
CA ASP A 2 -13.79 -17.63 -2.53
C ASP A 2 -12.87 -18.27 -3.57
N GLN A 3 -12.82 -17.74 -4.79
CA GLN A 3 -11.89 -18.20 -5.83
C GLN A 3 -10.45 -17.75 -5.59
N LEU A 4 -10.24 -16.57 -4.99
CA LEU A 4 -8.91 -16.04 -4.69
C LEU A 4 -8.22 -16.73 -3.51
N THR A 5 -8.94 -17.55 -2.75
CA THR A 5 -8.35 -18.35 -1.65
C THR A 5 -7.77 -19.68 -2.16
N ARG A 6 -7.97 -20.00 -3.45
CA ARG A 6 -7.41 -21.20 -4.06
C ARG A 6 -6.05 -20.87 -4.65
N ALA A 7 -5.03 -21.61 -4.26
CA ALA A 7 -3.64 -21.40 -4.67
C ALA A 7 -3.38 -21.57 -6.20
N ASP A 8 -4.37 -22.00 -6.94
CA ASP A 8 -4.34 -22.26 -8.38
C ASP A 8 -4.91 -21.12 -9.24
N VAL A 9 -5.44 -20.06 -8.60
CA VAL A 9 -5.99 -18.90 -9.31
C VAL A 9 -5.07 -17.70 -9.12
N GLU A 10 -4.49 -17.22 -10.22
CA GLU A 10 -3.72 -15.98 -10.20
C GLU A 10 -4.69 -14.78 -10.18
N PRO A 11 -4.52 -13.83 -9.26
CA PRO A 11 -5.27 -12.59 -9.25
C PRO A 11 -5.03 -11.79 -10.52
N ASN A 12 -6.09 -11.19 -11.05
CA ASN A 12 -6.03 -10.34 -12.23
C ASN A 12 -6.92 -9.12 -12.01
N LYS A 13 -6.30 -8.01 -11.66
CA LYS A 13 -6.98 -6.75 -11.36
C LYS A 13 -7.89 -6.27 -12.46
N VAL A 14 -7.42 -6.32 -13.69
CA VAL A 14 -8.17 -5.81 -14.85
C VAL A 14 -9.49 -6.59 -15.01
N ARG A 15 -9.39 -7.91 -14.93
CA ARG A 15 -10.55 -8.80 -15.02
C ARG A 15 -11.50 -8.58 -13.84
N GLU A 16 -10.99 -8.45 -12.64
CA GLU A 16 -11.80 -8.24 -11.43
C GLU A 16 -12.58 -6.92 -11.48
N ILE A 17 -11.94 -5.84 -11.94
CA ILE A 17 -12.60 -4.54 -12.15
C ILE A 17 -13.71 -4.67 -13.21
N GLU A 18 -13.45 -5.38 -14.29
CA GLU A 18 -14.45 -5.57 -15.35
C GLU A 18 -15.64 -6.42 -14.87
N GLU A 19 -15.40 -7.47 -14.13
CA GLU A 19 -16.47 -8.27 -13.51
C GLU A 19 -17.33 -7.42 -12.57
N ILE A 20 -16.73 -6.55 -11.76
CA ILE A 20 -17.46 -5.59 -10.91
C ILE A 20 -18.24 -4.61 -11.77
N ARG A 21 -17.65 -4.06 -12.82
CA ARG A 21 -18.29 -3.10 -13.74
C ARG A 21 -19.55 -3.67 -14.36
N GLN A 22 -19.56 -4.94 -14.76
CA GLN A 22 -20.72 -5.61 -15.37
C GLN A 22 -21.91 -5.73 -14.41
N VAL A 23 -21.67 -5.76 -13.11
CA VAL A 23 -22.73 -5.97 -12.11
C VAL A 23 -23.01 -4.76 -11.22
N CYS A 24 -22.19 -3.73 -11.26
CA CYS A 24 -22.29 -2.59 -10.31
C CYS A 24 -23.60 -1.82 -10.37
N ASN A 25 -24.34 -1.91 -11.50
CA ASN A 25 -25.66 -1.27 -11.67
C ASN A 25 -26.81 -2.30 -11.72
N SER A 26 -26.54 -3.57 -11.46
CA SER A 26 -27.56 -4.60 -11.43
C SER A 26 -28.04 -4.85 -9.99
N GLY A 27 -29.32 -4.59 -9.73
CA GLY A 27 -29.94 -4.87 -8.44
C GLY A 27 -30.21 -3.61 -7.58
N VAL A 28 -30.61 -3.88 -6.35
CA VAL A 28 -30.93 -2.81 -5.37
C VAL A 28 -29.63 -2.30 -4.74
N MET A 29 -29.44 -0.99 -4.80
CA MET A 29 -28.29 -0.34 -4.17
C MET A 29 -28.48 -0.24 -2.67
N HIS A 30 -27.46 -0.58 -1.91
CA HIS A 30 -27.42 -0.47 -0.45
C HIS A 30 -26.30 0.45 0.00
N ASN A 31 -26.55 1.19 1.06
CA ASN A 31 -25.48 1.95 1.73
C ASN A 31 -24.56 0.96 2.46
N VAL A 32 -23.27 1.07 2.21
CA VAL A 32 -22.24 0.29 2.88
C VAL A 32 -21.25 1.19 3.61
N ASN A 33 -20.78 0.75 4.77
CA ASN A 33 -19.69 1.41 5.48
C ASN A 33 -18.37 0.89 4.93
N LEU A 34 -17.73 1.69 4.08
CA LEU A 34 -16.43 1.36 3.52
C LEU A 34 -15.31 1.64 4.53
N THR A 35 -14.25 0.85 4.45
CA THR A 35 -12.97 1.18 5.08
C THR A 35 -12.47 2.52 4.51
N LYS A 36 -11.93 3.38 5.39
CA LYS A 36 -11.38 4.67 4.96
C LYS A 36 -10.20 4.45 4.01
N VAL A 37 -10.15 5.25 2.95
CA VAL A 37 -9.01 5.33 2.02
C VAL A 37 -7.93 6.19 2.67
N ASP A 38 -6.68 5.71 2.70
CA ASP A 38 -5.57 6.49 3.26
C ASP A 38 -5.17 7.62 2.33
N ILE A 39 -5.02 7.33 1.03
CA ILE A 39 -4.73 8.33 -0.01
C ILE A 39 -5.73 8.16 -1.15
N TRP A 40 -6.43 9.24 -1.48
CA TRP A 40 -7.30 9.33 -2.65
C TRP A 40 -6.74 10.38 -3.61
N LEU A 41 -6.47 9.98 -4.85
CA LEU A 41 -5.91 10.84 -5.88
C LEU A 41 -6.77 10.76 -7.14
N GLN A 42 -6.82 11.85 -7.88
CA GLN A 42 -7.34 11.86 -9.24
C GLN A 42 -6.30 12.48 -10.18
N SER A 43 -5.93 11.71 -11.20
CA SER A 43 -5.00 12.18 -12.22
C SER A 43 -5.64 13.29 -13.07
N PHE A 44 -4.82 14.04 -13.80
CA PHE A 44 -5.31 15.03 -14.78
C PHE A 44 -6.12 14.39 -15.91
N SER A 45 -5.92 13.11 -16.20
CA SER A 45 -6.73 12.32 -17.16
C SER A 45 -8.05 11.82 -16.56
N GLY A 46 -8.33 12.10 -15.29
CA GLY A 46 -9.55 11.70 -14.59
C GLY A 46 -9.53 10.29 -14.01
N GLU A 47 -8.38 9.61 -13.99
CA GLU A 47 -8.23 8.31 -13.35
C GLU A 47 -8.18 8.45 -11.83
N ILE A 48 -8.94 7.61 -11.13
CA ILE A 48 -9.03 7.61 -9.66
C ILE A 48 -8.08 6.55 -9.11
N TYR A 49 -7.31 6.94 -8.10
CA TYR A 49 -6.43 6.04 -7.34
C TYR A 49 -6.81 6.07 -5.87
N MET A 50 -7.11 4.92 -5.31
CA MET A 50 -7.39 4.71 -3.90
C MET A 50 -6.33 3.81 -3.32
N ILE A 51 -5.55 4.32 -2.38
CA ILE A 51 -4.34 3.67 -1.89
C ILE A 51 -4.48 3.41 -0.39
N ASP A 52 -4.17 2.20 0.01
CA ASP A 52 -4.09 1.73 1.39
C ASP A 52 -2.61 1.58 1.78
N ILE A 53 -2.13 2.37 2.74
CA ILE A 53 -0.74 2.32 3.19
C ILE A 53 -0.59 1.22 4.23
N LYS A 54 0.35 0.31 4.02
CA LYS A 54 0.64 -0.78 4.94
C LYS A 54 2.09 -0.78 5.39
N THR A 55 2.27 -1.30 6.59
CA THR A 55 3.61 -1.61 7.10
C THR A 55 4.22 -2.77 6.32
N VAL A 56 5.53 -2.86 6.36
CA VAL A 56 6.39 -3.71 5.54
C VAL A 56 6.03 -5.19 5.51
N LYS A 57 5.43 -5.72 6.58
CA LYS A 57 5.17 -7.17 6.71
C LYS A 57 3.74 -7.46 7.18
N PRO A 58 2.71 -7.14 6.38
CA PRO A 58 1.34 -7.54 6.72
C PRO A 58 1.24 -9.08 6.80
N ASN A 59 0.41 -9.58 7.71
CA ASN A 59 0.17 -11.01 7.85
C ASN A 59 -0.82 -11.54 6.80
N ILE A 60 -0.88 -12.87 6.60
CA ILE A 60 -1.70 -13.50 5.56
C ILE A 60 -3.20 -13.22 5.73
N GLY A 61 -3.71 -13.22 6.96
CA GLY A 61 -5.12 -12.90 7.24
C GLY A 61 -5.46 -11.46 6.88
N GLY A 62 -4.50 -10.54 7.07
CA GLY A 62 -4.63 -9.15 6.63
C GLY A 62 -4.83 -9.01 5.13
N PHE A 63 -4.12 -9.79 4.31
CA PHE A 63 -4.22 -9.66 2.85
C PHE A 63 -5.59 -10.01 2.26
N GLN A 64 -6.30 -11.00 2.82
CA GLN A 64 -7.68 -11.28 2.43
C GLN A 64 -8.59 -10.08 2.67
N ILE A 65 -8.45 -9.46 3.85
CA ILE A 65 -9.22 -8.26 4.23
C ILE A 65 -8.83 -7.10 3.32
N HIS A 66 -7.53 -6.90 3.06
CA HIS A 66 -7.05 -5.83 2.19
C HIS A 66 -7.55 -5.98 0.75
N LYS A 67 -7.46 -7.19 0.17
CA LYS A 67 -8.00 -7.45 -1.17
C LYS A 67 -9.49 -7.15 -1.25
N ARG A 68 -10.25 -7.56 -0.25
CA ARG A 68 -11.67 -7.26 -0.15
C ARG A 68 -11.92 -5.75 -0.11
N THR A 69 -11.19 -5.03 0.71
CA THR A 69 -11.29 -3.56 0.81
C THR A 69 -11.02 -2.88 -0.53
N LEU A 70 -9.96 -3.31 -1.25
CA LEU A 70 -9.65 -2.76 -2.58
C LEU A 70 -10.80 -2.98 -3.57
N LEU A 71 -11.43 -4.16 -3.57
CA LEU A 71 -12.56 -4.46 -4.45
C LEU A 71 -13.84 -3.70 -4.04
N GLU A 72 -14.10 -3.51 -2.75
CA GLU A 72 -15.22 -2.72 -2.24
C GLU A 72 -15.10 -1.23 -2.64
N TRP A 73 -13.90 -0.66 -2.61
CA TRP A 73 -13.65 0.70 -3.08
C TRP A 73 -13.94 0.84 -4.58
N VAL A 74 -13.41 -0.10 -5.39
CA VAL A 74 -13.69 -0.13 -6.83
C VAL A 74 -15.19 -0.23 -7.09
N ALA A 75 -15.89 -1.14 -6.41
CA ALA A 75 -17.33 -1.32 -6.57
C ALA A 75 -18.12 -0.05 -6.22
N SER A 76 -17.72 0.66 -5.15
CA SER A 76 -18.35 1.90 -4.75
C SER A 76 -18.21 3.01 -5.78
N GLU A 77 -17.02 3.17 -6.38
CA GLU A 77 -16.80 4.20 -7.42
C GLU A 77 -17.52 3.84 -8.73
N LEU A 78 -17.47 2.57 -9.15
CA LEU A 78 -18.16 2.11 -10.35
C LEU A 78 -19.70 2.16 -10.22
N ALA A 79 -20.22 2.00 -9.00
CA ALA A 79 -21.65 2.19 -8.72
C ALA A 79 -22.10 3.64 -8.91
N LYS A 80 -21.23 4.63 -8.64
CA LYS A 80 -21.48 6.05 -8.89
C LYS A 80 -21.33 6.40 -10.38
N ASN A 81 -20.28 5.87 -11.00
CA ASN A 81 -19.97 6.10 -12.41
C ASN A 81 -19.37 4.82 -13.04
N PRO A 82 -20.16 4.03 -13.78
CA PRO A 82 -19.70 2.79 -14.41
C PRO A 82 -18.54 2.97 -15.39
N ASN A 83 -18.38 4.17 -15.94
CA ASN A 83 -17.31 4.51 -16.89
C ASN A 83 -16.04 5.03 -16.21
N ALA A 84 -16.02 5.15 -14.87
CA ALA A 84 -14.85 5.62 -14.17
C ALA A 84 -13.66 4.67 -14.38
N LYS A 85 -12.48 5.25 -14.53
CA LYS A 85 -11.22 4.53 -14.49
C LYS A 85 -10.73 4.54 -13.05
N VAL A 86 -10.80 3.40 -12.39
CA VAL A 86 -10.55 3.27 -10.96
C VAL A 86 -9.40 2.29 -10.73
N ASN A 87 -8.44 2.71 -9.91
CA ASN A 87 -7.34 1.90 -9.43
C ASN A 87 -7.36 1.87 -7.90
N SER A 88 -7.30 0.70 -7.31
CA SER A 88 -7.12 0.52 -5.88
C SER A 88 -5.82 -0.24 -5.63
N LEU A 89 -4.98 0.27 -4.74
CA LEU A 89 -3.60 -0.16 -4.56
C LEU A 89 -3.28 -0.33 -3.07
N ILE A 90 -2.34 -1.23 -2.79
CA ILE A 90 -1.62 -1.26 -1.51
C ILE A 90 -0.26 -0.59 -1.73
N ALA A 91 0.13 0.28 -0.82
CA ALA A 91 1.42 0.93 -0.82
C ALA A 91 2.24 0.53 0.41
N ILE A 92 3.51 0.17 0.18
CA ILE A 92 4.49 -0.14 1.21
C ILE A 92 5.66 0.83 1.06
N PRO A 93 5.85 1.77 2.02
CA PRO A 93 6.78 2.89 1.85
C PRO A 93 8.26 2.52 1.70
N TYR A 94 8.68 1.33 2.12
CA TYR A 94 10.06 0.87 2.01
C TYR A 94 10.14 -0.64 1.81
N ASN A 95 11.20 -1.09 1.14
CA ASN A 95 11.47 -2.51 0.91
C ASN A 95 12.51 -3.03 1.94
N PRO A 96 12.14 -3.94 2.86
CA PRO A 96 13.07 -4.47 3.86
C PRO A 96 14.06 -5.50 3.28
N TYR A 97 13.96 -5.81 2.00
CA TYR A 97 14.77 -6.80 1.31
C TYR A 97 15.78 -6.17 0.34
N GLU A 98 15.83 -4.82 0.26
CA GLU A 98 16.78 -4.15 -0.62
C GLU A 98 18.21 -4.66 -0.42
N PRO A 99 18.97 -4.86 -1.52
CA PRO A 99 18.64 -4.53 -2.92
C PRO A 99 17.75 -5.56 -3.64
N GLU A 100 17.33 -6.61 -2.99
CA GLU A 100 16.46 -7.64 -3.59
C GLU A 100 15.03 -7.09 -3.80
N PRO A 101 14.32 -7.53 -4.84
CA PRO A 101 12.93 -7.17 -5.04
C PRO A 101 12.05 -7.55 -3.85
N TYR A 102 11.02 -6.75 -3.57
CA TYR A 102 10.06 -7.08 -2.52
C TYR A 102 9.41 -8.44 -2.82
N HIS A 103 9.61 -9.39 -1.91
CA HIS A 103 9.05 -10.72 -2.03
C HIS A 103 8.45 -11.17 -0.70
N ARG A 104 7.14 -11.42 -0.71
CA ARG A 104 6.49 -12.01 0.44
C ARG A 104 5.51 -13.07 -0.01
N TRP A 105 5.70 -14.30 0.48
CA TRP A 105 4.85 -15.43 0.13
C TRP A 105 3.37 -15.20 0.47
N THR A 106 3.10 -14.39 1.51
CA THR A 106 1.75 -14.08 1.99
C THR A 106 0.89 -13.27 1.03
N ILE A 107 1.49 -12.59 0.03
CA ILE A 107 0.76 -11.80 -0.97
C ILE A 107 0.48 -12.59 -2.25
N ARG A 108 1.17 -13.70 -2.45
CA ARG A 108 0.98 -14.55 -3.62
C ARG A 108 -0.43 -15.13 -3.62
N GLY A 109 -1.10 -15.10 -4.76
CA GLY A 109 -2.47 -15.60 -4.93
C GLY A 109 -3.57 -14.67 -4.41
N MET A 110 -3.23 -13.54 -3.78
CA MET A 110 -4.20 -12.55 -3.28
C MET A 110 -4.21 -11.27 -4.08
N LEU A 111 -3.03 -10.74 -4.39
CA LEU A 111 -2.86 -9.49 -5.11
C LEU A 111 -2.27 -9.75 -6.49
N ASP A 112 -2.75 -9.02 -7.47
CA ASP A 112 -2.06 -8.81 -8.74
C ASP A 112 -0.89 -7.85 -8.48
N ILE A 113 0.27 -8.42 -8.16
CA ILE A 113 1.44 -7.67 -7.67
C ILE A 113 1.80 -6.51 -8.59
N ARG A 114 1.65 -6.68 -9.91
CA ARG A 114 2.00 -5.66 -10.88
C ARG A 114 1.03 -4.48 -10.91
N ASN A 115 -0.24 -4.73 -10.56
CA ASN A 115 -1.33 -3.76 -10.72
C ASN A 115 -1.96 -3.33 -9.40
N GLU A 116 -1.59 -3.96 -8.27
CA GLU A 116 -2.20 -3.67 -6.96
C GLU A 116 -1.19 -3.36 -5.86
N LEU A 117 0.12 -3.39 -6.14
CA LEU A 117 1.15 -3.17 -5.13
C LEU A 117 2.17 -2.16 -5.62
N LEU A 118 2.46 -1.17 -4.79
CA LEU A 118 3.56 -0.21 -4.97
C LEU A 118 4.49 -0.30 -3.76
N VAL A 119 5.78 -0.53 -3.98
CA VAL A 119 6.75 -0.68 -2.89
C VAL A 119 7.94 0.26 -3.11
N ALA A 120 8.34 0.94 -2.05
CA ALA A 120 9.54 1.79 -2.02
C ALA A 120 9.63 2.72 -3.26
N GLU A 121 10.61 2.53 -4.13
CA GLU A 121 10.82 3.36 -5.31
C GLU A 121 9.57 3.50 -6.19
N GLU A 122 8.83 2.42 -6.41
CA GLU A 122 7.60 2.45 -7.22
C GLU A 122 6.55 3.40 -6.62
N LEU A 123 6.38 3.37 -5.29
CA LEU A 123 5.45 4.26 -4.60
C LEU A 123 5.89 5.71 -4.68
N TRP A 124 7.14 5.98 -4.33
CA TRP A 124 7.62 7.35 -4.21
C TRP A 124 7.74 8.03 -5.56
N ASN A 125 8.17 7.29 -6.60
CA ASN A 125 8.19 7.81 -7.96
C ASN A 125 6.78 7.97 -8.54
N PHE A 126 5.82 7.12 -8.16
CA PHE A 126 4.42 7.29 -8.54
C PHE A 126 3.82 8.60 -8.01
N ILE A 127 4.16 8.98 -6.76
CA ILE A 127 3.61 10.18 -6.11
C ILE A 127 4.39 11.43 -6.51
N GLY A 128 5.71 11.38 -6.50
CA GLY A 128 6.59 12.54 -6.63
C GLY A 128 7.22 12.72 -8.03
N GLY A 129 7.04 11.74 -8.92
CA GLY A 129 7.70 11.72 -10.23
C GLY A 129 9.03 10.96 -10.20
N ASP A 130 9.61 10.79 -11.40
CA ASP A 130 10.86 10.04 -11.55
C ASP A 130 11.99 10.63 -10.68
N GLY A 131 12.65 9.78 -9.93
CA GLY A 131 13.75 10.16 -9.02
C GLY A 131 13.33 10.56 -7.61
N ALA A 132 12.03 10.73 -7.33
CA ALA A 132 11.54 11.17 -6.02
C ALA A 132 11.96 10.24 -4.86
N TYR A 133 12.17 8.95 -5.14
CA TYR A 133 12.67 8.03 -4.12
C TYR A 133 14.12 8.34 -3.73
N LEU A 134 14.98 8.63 -4.69
CA LEU A 134 16.37 9.01 -4.41
C LEU A 134 16.45 10.33 -3.67
N ASP A 135 15.67 11.33 -4.09
CA ASP A 135 15.59 12.62 -3.40
C ASP A 135 15.13 12.45 -1.95
N LEU A 136 14.20 11.54 -1.70
CA LEU A 136 13.74 11.21 -0.34
C LEU A 136 14.85 10.58 0.49
N LEU A 137 15.64 9.66 -0.08
CA LEU A 137 16.77 9.04 0.63
C LEU A 137 17.85 10.07 0.97
N ASP A 138 18.16 10.99 0.05
CA ASP A 138 19.09 12.09 0.28
C ASP A 138 18.60 12.99 1.42
N CYS A 139 17.31 13.34 1.45
CA CYS A 139 16.71 14.08 2.57
C CYS A 139 16.82 13.34 3.91
N PHE A 140 16.66 12.02 3.94
CA PHE A 140 16.86 11.24 5.16
C PHE A 140 18.32 11.22 5.61
N GLU A 141 19.27 11.13 4.67
CA GLU A 141 20.69 11.19 4.97
C GLU A 141 21.06 12.56 5.57
N GLU A 142 20.65 13.66 4.94
CA GLU A 142 20.88 15.02 5.45
C GLU A 142 20.29 15.22 6.84
N ALA A 143 19.03 14.81 7.05
CA ALA A 143 18.39 14.89 8.36
C ALA A 143 19.13 14.05 9.43
N GLY A 144 19.61 12.87 9.05
CA GLY A 144 20.39 12.00 9.93
C GLY A 144 21.72 12.60 10.34
N ILE A 145 22.39 13.30 9.42
CA ILE A 145 23.64 14.02 9.69
C ILE A 145 23.37 15.21 10.63
N GLU A 146 22.34 16.00 10.34
CA GLU A 146 21.98 17.18 11.15
C GLU A 146 21.59 16.80 12.59
N LEU A 147 20.76 15.76 12.75
CA LEU A 147 20.24 15.32 14.04
C LEU A 147 21.19 14.41 14.82
N ARG A 148 22.31 14.00 14.24
CA ARG A 148 23.26 13.08 14.88
C ARG A 148 23.68 13.49 16.29
N PRO A 149 24.04 14.77 16.59
CA PRO A 149 24.41 15.17 17.94
C PRO A 149 23.28 14.95 18.96
N GLU A 150 22.03 15.23 18.59
CA GLU A 150 20.88 15.04 19.46
C GLU A 150 20.59 13.55 19.70
N ILE A 151 20.75 12.74 18.66
CA ILE A 151 20.58 11.28 18.72
C ILE A 151 21.65 10.67 19.64
N ASP A 152 22.91 11.07 19.47
CA ASP A 152 24.04 10.59 20.29
C ASP A 152 23.85 11.00 21.78
N GLU A 153 23.42 12.23 22.04
CA GLU A 153 23.07 12.67 23.39
C GLU A 153 21.93 11.87 24.01
N TYR A 154 20.89 11.58 23.21
CA TYR A 154 19.76 10.79 23.66
C TYR A 154 20.18 9.38 24.08
N PHE A 155 21.01 8.70 23.30
CA PHE A 155 21.50 7.34 23.62
C PHE A 155 22.50 7.30 24.77
N ALA A 156 23.36 8.30 24.90
CA ALA A 156 24.29 8.40 26.03
C ALA A 156 23.59 8.41 27.41
N ARG A 157 22.37 8.92 27.49
CA ARG A 157 21.55 8.87 28.72
C ARG A 157 21.18 7.44 29.15
N PHE A 158 21.04 6.53 28.22
CA PHE A 158 20.72 5.11 28.52
C PHE A 158 21.97 4.34 28.98
N GLU A 159 23.14 4.62 28.42
CA GLU A 159 24.40 3.99 28.80
C GLU A 159 24.76 4.36 30.26
N ASN A 160 24.61 5.61 30.65
CA ASN A 160 24.84 6.08 32.01
C ASN A 160 23.90 5.45 33.04
N ASN A 161 22.62 5.19 32.67
CA ASN A 161 21.65 4.54 33.54
C ASN A 161 21.88 3.04 33.71
N SER A 162 22.55 2.39 32.78
CA SER A 162 22.89 0.97 32.83
C SER A 162 24.05 0.70 33.77
N SER A 163 25.01 1.61 33.84
CA SER A 163 26.18 1.52 34.73
C SER A 163 25.82 1.69 36.21
N LEU A 164 24.74 2.42 36.52
CA LEU A 164 24.26 2.64 37.92
C LEU A 164 23.46 1.46 38.49
N LYS A 165 23.04 0.47 37.66
CA LYS A 165 22.31 -0.71 38.11
C LYS A 165 23.19 -1.96 38.33
N SER A 166 24.49 -1.86 38.06
CA SER A 166 25.46 -2.95 38.20
C SER A 166 26.44 -2.70 39.38
N SER A 167 26.17 -1.74 40.25
CA SER A 167 26.82 -1.47 41.50
C SER A 167 25.86 -1.77 42.66
#